data_ca57b67f29b33726acc1a794c9d023d8
#
_entry.id   ca57b67f29b33726acc1a794c9d023d8
#
_cell.length_a   1.000
_cell.length_b   1.000
_cell.length_c   1.000
_cell.angle_alpha   90.00
_cell.angle_beta   90.00
_cell.angle_gamma   90.00
#
_symmetry.space_group_name_H-M   'P 1'
#
loop_
_entity.id
_entity.type
_entity.pdbx_description
1 polymer ?
#
loop_
_entity_poly.entity_id
_entity_poly.type
_entity_poly.pdbx_seq_one_letter_code
_entity_poly.pdbx_strand_id
1 'polypeptide(L)'
;MLFRSGVLRASPFIDEQPAPADFVVMKGDARKTPFPDHAFDLAFSNSTIEHVGTWQDQQAFAKELCRVGKRVYCQTLARSFFFEPHYFTPFVGWVGFLLKRYWFVRYFTYYGLRWQPSRTQVKDFQSHLRPLNYSEMQQLFPNCSIRRERFLGMTKAYIAIR
;
A
#
# COMPACT_ATOMS: atom_id res chain seq x y z
N MET A 1 -8.11 8.02 -7.49
CA MET A 1 -7.13 9.07 -7.09
C MET A 1 -7.86 10.34 -6.69
N LEU A 2 -7.39 11.01 -5.67
CA LEU A 2 -7.87 12.34 -5.26
C LEU A 2 -6.76 13.35 -5.52
N PHE A 3 -7.07 14.51 -6.05
CA PHE A 3 -6.12 15.60 -6.13
C PHE A 3 -6.78 16.94 -5.76
N ARG A 4 -5.99 17.77 -5.11
CA ARG A 4 -6.25 19.19 -4.85
C ARG A 4 -5.13 19.97 -5.50
N SER A 5 -5.34 21.24 -5.80
CA SER A 5 -4.30 22.11 -6.34
C SER A 5 -2.96 21.83 -5.65
N GLY A 6 -2.01 21.28 -6.38
CA GLY A 6 -0.67 20.93 -5.89
C GLY A 6 -0.49 19.58 -5.18
N VAL A 7 -1.55 18.83 -4.83
CA VAL A 7 -1.43 17.54 -4.11
C VAL A 7 -2.17 16.43 -4.83
N LEU A 8 -1.46 15.35 -5.18
CA LEU A 8 -2.03 14.09 -5.66
C LEU A 8 -2.03 13.06 -4.53
N ARG A 9 -3.18 12.44 -4.25
CA ARG A 9 -3.32 11.33 -3.30
C ARG A 9 -3.80 10.07 -4.01
N ALA A 10 -3.03 9.00 -3.93
CA ALA A 10 -3.46 7.66 -4.31
C ALA A 10 -4.07 6.93 -3.10
N SER A 11 -5.21 6.29 -3.26
CA SER A 11 -5.87 5.49 -2.24
C SER A 11 -6.65 4.34 -2.89
N PRO A 12 -6.61 3.12 -2.33
CA PRO A 12 -7.40 1.99 -2.82
C PRO A 12 -8.90 2.13 -2.46
N PHE A 13 -9.26 2.96 -1.47
CA PHE A 13 -10.61 3.10 -0.91
C PHE A 13 -11.34 4.38 -1.36
N ILE A 14 -11.03 4.88 -2.54
CA ILE A 14 -11.56 6.17 -3.02
C ILE A 14 -13.07 6.15 -3.26
N ASP A 15 -13.61 4.98 -3.60
CA ASP A 15 -15.04 4.84 -3.92
C ASP A 15 -15.93 4.74 -2.66
N GLU A 16 -15.33 4.62 -1.45
CA GLU A 16 -16.07 4.36 -0.20
C GLU A 16 -16.34 5.61 0.64
N GLN A 17 -15.73 6.75 0.31
CA GLN A 17 -15.89 7.98 1.09
C GLN A 17 -16.16 9.19 0.19
N PRO A 18 -17.06 10.09 0.60
CA PRO A 18 -17.24 11.35 -0.09
C PRO A 18 -15.93 12.13 -0.10
N ALA A 19 -15.55 12.64 -1.26
CA ALA A 19 -14.37 13.52 -1.35
C ALA A 19 -14.61 14.80 -0.59
N PRO A 20 -13.61 15.33 0.15
CA PRO A 20 -13.68 16.68 0.67
C PRO A 20 -13.97 17.69 -0.47
N ALA A 21 -14.69 18.75 -0.18
CA ALA A 21 -15.18 19.70 -1.18
C ALA A 21 -14.09 20.29 -2.10
N ASP A 22 -12.86 20.33 -1.61
CA ASP A 22 -11.70 20.88 -2.33
C ASP A 22 -10.91 19.83 -3.14
N PHE A 23 -11.39 18.59 -3.20
CA PHE A 23 -10.69 17.50 -3.92
C PHE A 23 -11.46 17.07 -5.15
N VAL A 24 -10.73 16.87 -6.24
CA VAL A 24 -11.25 16.20 -7.44
C VAL A 24 -10.92 14.71 -7.35
N VAL A 25 -11.95 13.87 -7.42
CA VAL A 25 -11.80 12.43 -7.44
C VAL A 25 -11.71 11.95 -8.87
N MET A 26 -10.68 11.18 -9.17
CA MET A 26 -10.52 10.55 -10.48
C MET A 26 -10.26 9.07 -10.33
N LYS A 27 -11.06 8.24 -10.96
CA LYS A 27 -10.79 6.80 -11.08
C LYS A 27 -9.76 6.58 -12.19
N GLY A 28 -8.70 5.84 -11.88
CA GLY A 28 -7.63 5.59 -12.84
C GLY A 28 -6.56 4.66 -12.28
N ASP A 29 -5.69 4.20 -13.16
CA ASP A 29 -4.54 3.38 -12.80
C ASP A 29 -3.41 4.26 -12.27
N ALA A 30 -3.04 4.06 -11.00
CA ALA A 30 -1.97 4.81 -10.35
C ALA A 30 -0.56 4.45 -10.85
N ARG A 31 -0.43 3.40 -11.68
CA ARG A 31 0.82 3.02 -12.35
C ARG A 31 1.08 3.82 -13.62
N LYS A 32 0.03 4.46 -14.15
CA LYS A 32 0.11 5.30 -15.35
C LYS A 32 -1.00 6.35 -15.30
N THR A 33 -0.65 7.57 -14.94
CA THR A 33 -1.60 8.67 -14.82
C THR A 33 -1.55 9.60 -16.05
N PRO A 34 -2.61 10.33 -16.39
CA PRO A 34 -2.63 11.24 -17.52
C PRO A 34 -1.96 12.59 -17.24
N PHE A 35 -1.26 12.74 -16.12
CA PHE A 35 -0.64 14.00 -15.73
C PHE A 35 0.78 14.14 -16.28
N PRO A 36 1.23 15.36 -16.62
CA PRO A 36 2.62 15.62 -17.02
C PRO A 36 3.59 15.44 -15.84
N ASP A 37 4.89 15.43 -16.14
CA ASP A 37 5.95 15.37 -15.14
C ASP A 37 5.84 16.58 -14.20
N HIS A 38 6.02 16.32 -12.90
CA HIS A 38 5.99 17.34 -11.85
C HIS A 38 4.70 18.19 -11.80
N ALA A 39 3.56 17.61 -12.22
CA ALA A 39 2.26 18.26 -12.21
C ALA A 39 1.82 18.69 -10.79
N PHE A 40 2.31 18.01 -9.76
CA PHE A 40 1.91 18.24 -8.36
C PHE A 40 3.11 18.63 -7.50
N ASP A 41 2.89 19.52 -6.53
CA ASP A 41 3.93 19.87 -5.55
C ASP A 41 4.21 18.72 -4.59
N LEU A 42 3.20 17.89 -4.29
CA LEU A 42 3.31 16.68 -3.48
C LEU A 42 2.51 15.54 -4.10
N ALA A 43 3.16 14.41 -4.32
CA ALA A 43 2.51 13.13 -4.56
C ALA A 43 2.49 12.34 -3.26
N PHE A 44 1.28 12.09 -2.73
CA PHE A 44 1.06 11.43 -1.45
C PHE A 44 0.40 10.07 -1.64
N SER A 45 0.98 9.04 -1.03
CA SER A 45 0.44 7.70 -1.00
C SER A 45 0.58 7.10 0.40
N ASN A 46 -0.51 6.57 0.92
CA ASN A 46 -0.54 5.90 2.22
C ASN A 46 -1.27 4.56 2.09
N SER A 47 -0.60 3.47 2.47
CA SER A 47 -1.14 2.11 2.45
C SER A 47 -1.80 1.75 1.11
N THR A 48 -1.12 2.04 0.01
CA THR A 48 -1.63 1.80 -1.35
C THR A 48 -0.69 0.89 -2.15
N ILE A 49 0.62 1.11 -2.06
CA ILE A 49 1.61 0.41 -2.90
C ILE A 49 1.60 -1.11 -2.67
N GLU A 50 1.26 -1.57 -1.48
CA GLU A 50 1.11 -3.00 -1.18
C GLU A 50 -0.07 -3.67 -1.90
N HIS A 51 -1.03 -2.87 -2.42
CA HIS A 51 -2.24 -3.33 -3.09
C HIS A 51 -2.20 -3.20 -4.61
N VAL A 52 -1.12 -2.67 -5.20
CA VAL A 52 -1.09 -2.45 -6.65
C VAL A 52 -0.76 -3.70 -7.48
N GLY A 53 -0.47 -4.83 -6.84
CA GLY A 53 -0.26 -6.12 -7.50
C GLY A 53 1.17 -6.63 -7.41
N THR A 54 1.78 -6.99 -8.56
CA THR A 54 3.10 -7.61 -8.63
C THR A 54 4.25 -6.66 -8.29
N TRP A 55 5.48 -7.18 -8.21
CA TRP A 55 6.68 -6.35 -8.06
C TRP A 55 6.84 -5.33 -9.19
N GLN A 56 6.58 -5.75 -10.41
CA GLN A 56 6.62 -4.88 -11.60
C GLN A 56 5.56 -3.77 -11.51
N ASP A 57 4.38 -4.09 -11.01
CA ASP A 57 3.32 -3.09 -10.77
C ASP A 57 3.73 -2.07 -9.70
N GLN A 58 4.38 -2.53 -8.63
CA GLN A 58 4.91 -1.65 -7.58
C GLN A 58 6.04 -0.75 -8.09
N GLN A 59 6.90 -1.27 -8.98
CA GLN A 59 7.92 -0.46 -9.66
C GLN A 59 7.29 0.61 -10.56
N ALA A 60 6.28 0.24 -11.35
CA ALA A 60 5.56 1.20 -12.20
C ALA A 60 4.87 2.28 -11.36
N PHE A 61 4.22 1.89 -10.27
CA PHE A 61 3.58 2.82 -9.33
C PHE A 61 4.58 3.79 -8.69
N ALA A 62 5.71 3.28 -8.17
CA ALA A 62 6.73 4.12 -7.53
C ALA A 62 7.35 5.11 -8.52
N LYS A 63 7.65 4.65 -9.75
CA LYS A 63 8.16 5.49 -10.84
C LYS A 63 7.16 6.59 -11.18
N GLU A 64 5.90 6.23 -11.32
CA GLU A 64 4.83 7.18 -11.66
C GLU A 64 4.62 8.21 -10.56
N LEU A 65 4.60 7.79 -9.30
CA LEU A 65 4.48 8.69 -8.14
C LEU A 65 5.63 9.71 -8.12
N CYS A 66 6.86 9.23 -8.39
CA CYS A 66 8.03 10.10 -8.49
C CYS A 66 8.02 11.01 -9.73
N ARG A 67 7.41 10.59 -10.83
CA ARG A 67 7.31 11.38 -12.05
C ARG A 67 6.38 12.56 -11.89
N VAL A 68 5.19 12.32 -11.33
CA VAL A 68 4.16 13.37 -11.25
C VAL A 68 4.34 14.33 -10.07
N GLY A 69 5.00 13.92 -8.99
CA GLY A 69 5.23 14.76 -7.82
C GLY A 69 6.59 15.44 -7.83
N LYS A 70 6.66 16.75 -7.55
CA LYS A 70 7.92 17.43 -7.23
C LYS A 70 8.49 16.92 -5.91
N ARG A 71 7.63 16.69 -4.91
CA ARG A 71 7.92 16.00 -3.64
C ARG A 71 7.10 14.72 -3.57
N VAL A 72 7.60 13.75 -2.83
CA VAL A 72 6.99 12.42 -2.69
C VAL A 72 6.87 12.06 -1.22
N TYR A 73 5.71 11.55 -0.85
CA TYR A 73 5.48 10.86 0.41
C TYR A 73 4.77 9.54 0.10
N CYS A 74 5.45 8.41 0.35
CA CYS A 74 4.87 7.09 0.17
C CYS A 74 5.09 6.26 1.43
N GLN A 75 4.00 5.94 2.12
CA GLN A 75 4.01 5.06 3.31
C GLN A 75 3.43 3.71 2.96
N THR A 76 4.03 2.65 3.50
CA THR A 76 3.52 1.28 3.46
C THR A 76 3.83 0.54 4.75
N LEU A 77 3.01 -0.44 5.12
CA LEU A 77 3.25 -1.29 6.27
C LEU A 77 4.51 -2.14 6.06
N ALA A 78 5.31 -2.27 7.12
CA ALA A 78 6.49 -3.14 7.08
C ALA A 78 6.06 -4.61 7.13
N ARG A 79 6.55 -5.43 6.19
CA ARG A 79 6.30 -6.88 6.14
C ARG A 79 6.63 -7.60 7.46
N SER A 80 7.60 -7.08 8.20
CA SER A 80 8.06 -7.66 9.47
C SER A 80 7.27 -7.21 10.69
N PHE A 81 6.28 -6.35 10.53
CA PHE A 81 5.49 -5.88 11.66
C PHE A 81 4.66 -7.02 12.26
N PHE A 82 4.60 -7.10 13.59
CA PHE A 82 3.98 -8.23 14.29
C PHE A 82 2.47 -8.33 14.09
N PHE A 83 1.80 -7.19 13.88
CA PHE A 83 0.36 -7.15 13.65
C PHE A 83 0.08 -6.95 12.17
N GLU A 84 -0.64 -7.89 11.57
CA GLU A 84 -1.06 -7.81 10.18
C GLU A 84 -2.49 -7.26 10.09
N PRO A 85 -2.66 -5.97 9.77
CA PRO A 85 -3.98 -5.34 9.81
C PRO A 85 -4.94 -5.89 8.76
N HIS A 86 -4.46 -6.43 7.65
CA HIS A 86 -5.32 -7.01 6.62
C HIS A 86 -6.02 -8.30 7.09
N TYR A 87 -5.38 -9.04 8.00
CA TYR A 87 -5.96 -10.21 8.63
C TYR A 87 -6.47 -9.95 10.04
N PHE A 88 -6.24 -8.75 10.57
CA PHE A 88 -6.52 -8.36 11.95
C PHE A 88 -5.98 -9.38 12.98
N THR A 89 -4.77 -9.87 12.75
CA THR A 89 -4.21 -10.98 13.54
C THR A 89 -2.74 -10.71 13.86
N PRO A 90 -2.33 -10.84 15.13
CA PRO A 90 -0.95 -10.68 15.54
C PRO A 90 -0.09 -11.87 15.04
N PHE A 91 1.20 -11.62 14.81
CA PHE A 91 2.26 -12.60 14.47
C PHE A 91 2.04 -13.40 13.17
N VAL A 92 0.92 -13.23 12.50
CA VAL A 92 0.58 -14.01 11.30
C VAL A 92 1.51 -13.71 10.12
N GLY A 93 2.05 -12.50 10.02
CA GLY A 93 3.04 -12.12 9.02
C GLY A 93 4.36 -12.90 9.15
N TRP A 94 4.72 -13.35 10.36
CA TRP A 94 5.94 -14.14 10.62
C TRP A 94 5.82 -15.58 10.15
N VAL A 95 4.62 -16.10 10.12
CA VAL A 95 4.28 -17.43 9.60
C VAL A 95 3.65 -17.35 8.21
N GLY A 96 4.16 -16.44 7.37
CA GLY A 96 3.58 -16.09 6.06
C GLY A 96 3.34 -17.29 5.12
N PHE A 97 4.07 -18.41 5.30
CA PHE A 97 3.80 -19.64 4.56
C PHE A 97 2.45 -20.27 4.92
N LEU A 98 1.96 -20.07 6.16
CA LEU A 98 0.65 -20.55 6.60
C LEU A 98 -0.49 -19.72 6.00
N LEU A 99 -0.24 -18.44 5.71
CA LEU A 99 -1.23 -17.59 5.05
C LEU A 99 -1.59 -18.10 3.66
N LYS A 100 -0.68 -18.81 2.98
CA LYS A 100 -0.97 -19.46 1.70
C LYS A 100 -1.94 -20.64 1.83
N ARG A 101 -2.21 -21.09 3.05
CA ARG A 101 -3.15 -22.17 3.34
C ARG A 101 -4.52 -21.59 3.65
N TYR A 102 -5.49 -21.85 2.77
CA TYR A 102 -6.87 -21.39 2.94
C TYR A 102 -7.46 -21.69 4.32
N TRP A 103 -7.30 -22.93 4.81
CA TRP A 103 -7.83 -23.36 6.11
C TRP A 103 -7.22 -22.54 7.25
N PHE A 104 -5.93 -22.17 7.18
CA PHE A 104 -5.31 -21.34 8.20
C PHE A 104 -5.93 -19.94 8.22
N VAL A 105 -6.06 -19.30 7.05
CA VAL A 105 -6.69 -17.98 6.95
C VAL A 105 -8.12 -18.03 7.48
N ARG A 106 -8.90 -19.04 7.07
CA ARG A 106 -10.31 -19.15 7.43
C ARG A 106 -10.55 -19.39 8.92
N TYR A 107 -9.73 -20.21 9.58
CA TYR A 107 -9.99 -20.67 10.95
C TYR A 107 -9.07 -20.06 12.00
N PHE A 108 -7.96 -19.45 11.64
CA PHE A 108 -6.94 -18.95 12.57
C PHE A 108 -6.65 -17.45 12.44
N THR A 109 -7.34 -16.73 11.55
CA THR A 109 -7.25 -15.27 11.50
C THR A 109 -8.59 -14.64 11.88
N TYR A 110 -8.54 -13.43 12.45
CA TYR A 110 -9.76 -12.70 12.75
C TYR A 110 -10.58 -12.42 11.47
N TYR A 111 -9.90 -12.09 10.37
CA TYR A 111 -10.54 -11.95 9.06
C TYR A 111 -11.33 -13.21 8.68
N GLY A 112 -10.71 -14.37 8.78
CA GLY A 112 -11.36 -15.64 8.44
C GLY A 112 -12.54 -15.98 9.34
N LEU A 113 -12.41 -15.78 10.64
CA LEU A 113 -13.48 -16.06 11.61
C LEU A 113 -14.67 -15.10 11.45
N ARG A 114 -14.40 -13.82 11.16
CA ARG A 114 -15.45 -12.78 11.10
C ARG A 114 -16.24 -12.81 9.79
N TRP A 115 -15.54 -12.99 8.66
CA TRP A 115 -16.14 -12.89 7.32
C TRP A 115 -16.30 -14.22 6.59
N GLN A 116 -15.71 -15.28 7.10
CA GLN A 116 -15.77 -16.65 6.55
C GLN A 116 -15.59 -16.72 5.02
N PRO A 117 -14.52 -16.13 4.47
CA PRO A 117 -14.33 -16.02 3.04
C PRO A 117 -14.24 -17.40 2.37
N SER A 118 -14.68 -17.49 1.13
CA SER A 118 -14.48 -18.65 0.27
C SER A 118 -13.01 -18.80 -0.14
N ARG A 119 -12.63 -19.94 -0.72
CA ARG A 119 -11.28 -20.17 -1.26
C ARG A 119 -10.91 -19.15 -2.33
N THR A 120 -11.84 -18.81 -3.19
CA THR A 120 -11.64 -17.83 -4.27
C THR A 120 -11.39 -16.45 -3.70
N GLN A 121 -12.20 -16.01 -2.73
CA GLN A 121 -12.03 -14.73 -2.06
C GLN A 121 -10.69 -14.61 -1.32
N VAL A 122 -10.25 -15.66 -0.61
CA VAL A 122 -8.94 -15.65 0.04
C VAL A 122 -7.81 -15.57 -0.98
N LYS A 123 -7.88 -16.34 -2.08
CA LYS A 123 -6.88 -16.32 -3.14
C LYS A 123 -6.81 -14.94 -3.82
N ASP A 124 -7.96 -14.38 -4.11
CA ASP A 124 -8.10 -13.08 -4.74
C ASP A 124 -7.52 -11.97 -3.86
N PHE A 125 -7.90 -11.95 -2.58
CA PHE A 125 -7.35 -11.04 -1.59
C PHE A 125 -5.81 -11.13 -1.50
N GLN A 126 -5.26 -12.34 -1.47
CA GLN A 126 -3.82 -12.57 -1.38
C GLN A 126 -3.07 -12.20 -2.66
N SER A 127 -3.70 -12.30 -3.83
CA SER A 127 -3.07 -11.94 -5.10
C SER A 127 -2.79 -10.44 -5.22
N HIS A 128 -3.57 -9.62 -4.51
CA HIS A 128 -3.46 -8.16 -4.52
C HIS A 128 -2.66 -7.59 -3.34
N LEU A 129 -2.19 -8.43 -2.41
CA LEU A 129 -1.49 -7.97 -1.22
C LEU A 129 -0.01 -8.39 -1.26
N ARG A 130 0.88 -7.42 -1.45
CA ARG A 130 2.33 -7.62 -1.46
C ARG A 130 3.03 -6.60 -0.55
N PRO A 131 3.14 -6.88 0.79
CA PRO A 131 3.87 -6.03 1.71
C PRO A 131 5.35 -5.94 1.35
N LEU A 132 5.97 -4.82 1.66
CA LEU A 132 7.36 -4.51 1.33
C LEU A 132 8.29 -4.64 2.53
N ASN A 133 9.56 -4.92 2.25
CA ASN A 133 10.65 -4.80 3.21
C ASN A 133 11.49 -3.53 2.96
N TYR A 134 12.46 -3.27 3.83
CA TYR A 134 13.27 -2.06 3.74
C TYR A 134 14.09 -1.96 2.45
N SER A 135 14.73 -3.05 2.03
CA SER A 135 15.53 -3.10 0.80
C SER A 135 14.68 -2.89 -0.45
N GLU A 136 13.48 -3.47 -0.48
CA GLU A 136 12.51 -3.28 -1.56
C GLU A 136 12.08 -1.81 -1.65
N MET A 137 11.83 -1.15 -0.51
CA MET A 137 11.52 0.30 -0.49
C MET A 137 12.68 1.14 -1.03
N GLN A 138 13.92 0.80 -0.69
CA GLN A 138 15.10 1.50 -1.23
C GLN A 138 15.22 1.31 -2.75
N GLN A 139 14.93 0.13 -3.27
CA GLN A 139 14.95 -0.16 -4.71
C GLN A 139 13.83 0.59 -5.47
N LEU A 140 12.64 0.68 -4.88
CA LEU A 140 11.50 1.38 -5.48
C LEU A 140 11.69 2.90 -5.49
N PHE A 141 12.36 3.44 -4.48
CA PHE A 141 12.54 4.88 -4.27
C PHE A 141 14.02 5.25 -4.07
N PRO A 142 14.89 5.02 -5.07
CA PRO A 142 16.34 5.19 -4.92
C PRO A 142 16.75 6.65 -4.61
N ASN A 143 15.96 7.63 -5.03
CA ASN A 143 16.19 9.05 -4.83
C ASN A 143 15.40 9.63 -3.64
N CYS A 144 14.88 8.79 -2.75
CA CYS A 144 14.13 9.19 -1.56
C CYS A 144 14.84 8.73 -0.29
N SER A 145 14.68 9.48 0.78
CA SER A 145 15.04 9.04 2.12
C SER A 145 14.01 8.04 2.63
N ILE A 146 14.44 6.84 3.02
CA ILE A 146 13.54 5.82 3.59
C ILE A 146 13.60 5.91 5.12
N ARG A 147 12.51 6.39 5.72
CA ARG A 147 12.32 6.44 7.18
C ARG A 147 11.57 5.22 7.68
N ARG A 148 11.84 4.85 8.93
CA ARG A 148 11.16 3.77 9.64
C ARG A 148 10.27 4.36 10.72
N GLU A 149 8.97 4.17 10.59
CA GLU A 149 8.05 4.40 11.70
C GLU A 149 8.13 3.21 12.66
N ARG A 150 8.36 3.50 13.95
CA ARG A 150 8.51 2.46 14.97
C ARG A 150 7.31 2.45 15.93
N PHE A 151 6.94 1.26 16.35
CA PHE A 151 5.95 1.03 17.40
C PHE A 151 6.46 -0.09 18.32
N LEU A 152 6.56 0.17 19.62
CA LEU A 152 7.12 -0.76 20.62
C LEU A 152 8.49 -1.34 20.19
N GLY A 153 9.39 -0.50 19.68
CA GLY A 153 10.72 -0.89 19.22
C GLY A 153 10.78 -1.57 17.85
N MET A 154 9.66 -2.06 17.33
CA MET A 154 9.58 -2.72 16.00
C MET A 154 9.26 -1.72 14.89
N THR A 155 9.73 -2.00 13.68
CA THR A 155 9.36 -1.21 12.51
C THR A 155 7.93 -1.52 12.11
N LYS A 156 7.05 -0.53 12.21
CA LYS A 156 5.64 -0.63 11.83
C LYS A 156 5.43 -0.31 10.34
N ALA A 157 6.10 0.73 9.85
CA ALA A 157 5.95 1.17 8.48
C ALA A 157 7.28 1.71 7.91
N TYR A 158 7.39 1.72 6.60
CA TYR A 158 8.42 2.42 5.84
C TYR A 158 7.81 3.62 5.14
N ILE A 159 8.55 4.74 5.12
CA ILE A 159 8.11 5.99 4.52
C ILE A 159 9.22 6.48 3.59
N ALA A 160 8.92 6.56 2.29
CA ALA A 160 9.80 7.20 1.31
C ALA A 160 9.45 8.68 1.22
N ILE A 161 10.45 9.55 1.36
CA ILE A 161 10.30 11.01 1.34
C ILE A 161 11.35 11.60 0.39
N ARG A 162 10.86 12.46 -0.52
CA ARG A 162 11.68 13.30 -1.38
C ARG A 162 11.20 14.73 -1.34
#